data_e33f48e376e3889fd629270671c6644c
#
_entry.id   e33f48e376e3889fd629270671c6644c
#
_cell.length_a   1.000
_cell.length_b   1.000
_cell.length_c   1.000
_cell.angle_alpha   90.00
_cell.angle_beta   90.00
_cell.angle_gamma   90.00
#
_symmetry.space_group_name_H-M   'P 1'
#
loop_
_entity.id
_entity.type
_entity.pdbx_description
1 polymer ?
#
loop_
_entity_poly.entity_id
_entity_poly.type
_entity_poly.pdbx_seq_one_letter_code
_entity_poly.pdbx_strand_id
1 'polypeptide(L)'
;MAATRDLEIPSRDGTRFGYPVKAGIRFFGRAIVAVTAAGLAVPAAHADAVAIVGLAEFHIDNRDGADGDLSVTAIRDTRGFEFEAAFADIGKPVYATDDATLTLDATGGKLKVGTIAGLGDGRTWVSVGA
;
A
#
# COMPACT_ATOMS: atom_id res chain seq x y z
N MET A 1 -10.20 -3.75 -28.75
CA MET A 1 -10.14 -4.64 -29.93
C MET A 1 -9.90 -6.07 -29.48
N ALA A 2 -10.61 -7.01 -30.03
CA ALA A 2 -10.43 -8.41 -29.68
C ALA A 2 -9.09 -8.95 -30.22
N ALA A 3 -8.53 -9.94 -29.50
CA ALA A 3 -7.28 -10.57 -29.91
C ALA A 3 -7.47 -11.34 -31.22
N THR A 4 -6.48 -11.29 -32.10
CA THR A 4 -6.42 -12.01 -33.36
C THR A 4 -5.26 -12.99 -33.46
N ARG A 5 -4.49 -13.13 -32.38
CA ARG A 5 -3.37 -14.06 -32.21
C ARG A 5 -3.15 -14.34 -30.74
N ASP A 6 -2.34 -15.35 -30.43
CA ASP A 6 -1.91 -15.62 -29.06
C ASP A 6 -1.12 -14.43 -28.52
N LEU A 7 -1.32 -14.10 -27.24
CA LEU A 7 -0.70 -12.96 -26.57
C LEU A 7 0.47 -13.45 -25.72
N GLU A 8 1.58 -12.71 -25.77
CA GLU A 8 2.72 -12.91 -24.88
C GLU A 8 2.57 -11.97 -23.70
N ILE A 9 1.97 -12.46 -22.63
CA ILE A 9 1.74 -11.67 -21.42
C ILE A 9 2.62 -12.22 -20.31
N PRO A 10 3.71 -11.50 -19.95
CA PRO A 10 4.60 -11.96 -18.89
C PRO A 10 3.91 -11.94 -17.53
N SER A 11 4.31 -12.85 -16.67
CA SER A 11 3.83 -12.89 -15.30
C SER A 11 4.97 -12.58 -14.32
N ARG A 12 4.59 -12.11 -13.13
CA ARG A 12 5.51 -11.94 -12.02
C ARG A 12 4.76 -12.25 -10.71
N ASP A 13 5.50 -12.44 -9.64
CA ASP A 13 4.92 -12.82 -8.36
C ASP A 13 3.89 -11.80 -7.84
N GLY A 14 4.11 -10.51 -8.10
CA GLY A 14 3.16 -9.48 -7.70
C GLY A 14 3.21 -9.09 -6.22
N THR A 15 4.12 -9.70 -5.45
CA THR A 15 4.27 -9.40 -4.03
C THR A 15 5.06 -8.12 -3.79
N ARG A 16 6.02 -7.81 -4.65
CA ARG A 16 6.92 -6.66 -4.51
C ARG A 16 6.99 -5.84 -5.79
N PHE A 17 6.86 -4.53 -5.63
CA PHE A 17 7.05 -3.57 -6.71
C PHE A 17 7.87 -2.39 -6.19
N GLY A 18 8.80 -1.89 -7.00
CA GLY A 18 9.60 -0.72 -6.66
C GLY A 18 9.00 0.57 -7.22
N TYR A 19 9.08 1.64 -6.44
CA TYR A 19 8.59 2.96 -6.84
C TYR A 19 9.60 4.04 -6.50
N PRO A 20 9.80 5.04 -7.38
CA PRO A 20 10.66 6.18 -7.05
C PRO A 20 10.02 7.01 -5.93
N VAL A 21 10.83 7.42 -4.96
CA VAL A 21 10.37 8.18 -3.80
C VAL A 21 10.37 9.67 -4.12
N LYS A 22 9.29 10.35 -3.77
CA LYS A 22 9.17 11.79 -3.93
C LYS A 22 10.21 12.52 -3.05
N ALA A 23 10.69 13.67 -3.54
CA ALA A 23 11.57 14.55 -2.76
C ALA A 23 10.95 14.89 -1.41
N GLY A 24 11.76 14.90 -0.37
CA GLY A 24 11.33 15.28 0.98
C GLY A 24 10.60 14.20 1.76
N ILE A 25 10.48 13.00 1.22
CA ILE A 25 9.71 11.89 1.83
C ILE A 25 10.64 10.87 2.47
N ARG A 26 10.21 10.39 3.64
CA ARG A 26 10.82 9.25 4.33
C ARG A 26 9.77 8.21 4.63
N PHE A 27 10.12 6.93 4.45
CA PHE A 27 9.31 5.78 4.88
C PHE A 27 10.02 5.04 6.01
N PHE A 28 9.31 4.75 7.08
CA PHE A 28 9.75 3.76 8.05
C PHE A 28 9.38 2.36 7.53
N GLY A 29 10.11 1.35 7.97
CA GLY A 29 9.81 -0.03 7.58
C GLY A 29 8.36 -0.41 7.93
N ARG A 30 7.65 -0.98 6.99
CA ARG A 30 6.23 -1.39 7.07
C ARG A 30 5.24 -0.23 7.09
N ALA A 31 5.67 1.01 6.90
CA ALA A 31 4.74 2.12 6.69
C ALA A 31 3.96 1.92 5.38
N ILE A 32 2.73 2.41 5.35
CA ILE A 32 1.85 2.26 4.18
C ILE A 32 2.31 3.22 3.09
N VAL A 33 2.61 2.65 1.92
CA VAL A 33 3.11 3.38 0.75
C VAL A 33 1.96 3.64 -0.21
N ALA A 34 1.80 4.90 -0.61
CA ALA A 34 0.92 5.30 -1.70
C ALA A 34 1.74 5.86 -2.86
N VAL A 35 1.10 6.06 -3.98
CA VAL A 35 1.71 6.72 -5.14
C VAL A 35 0.87 7.91 -5.57
N THR A 36 1.54 8.91 -6.15
CA THR A 36 0.90 10.03 -6.82
C THR A 36 0.52 9.65 -8.25
N ALA A 37 -0.25 10.51 -8.92
CA ALA A 37 -0.59 10.30 -10.33
C ALA A 37 0.65 10.26 -11.24
N ALA A 38 1.75 10.87 -10.82
CA ALA A 38 3.04 10.81 -11.54
C ALA A 38 3.85 9.54 -11.22
N GLY A 39 3.38 8.68 -10.33
CA GLY A 39 4.06 7.45 -9.97
C GLY A 39 5.13 7.59 -8.89
N LEU A 40 5.15 8.70 -8.17
CA LEU A 40 6.09 8.93 -7.07
C LEU A 40 5.52 8.37 -5.76
N ALA A 41 6.35 7.67 -4.99
CA ALA A 41 5.94 7.10 -3.71
C ALA A 41 5.84 8.18 -2.63
N VAL A 42 4.73 8.17 -1.91
CA VAL A 42 4.41 9.09 -0.81
C VAL A 42 3.71 8.34 0.32
N PRO A 43 3.69 8.87 1.56
CA PRO A 43 2.88 8.27 2.62
C PRO A 43 1.39 8.31 2.29
N ALA A 44 0.62 7.40 2.88
CA ALA A 44 -0.80 7.23 2.58
C ALA A 44 -1.65 8.48 2.80
N ALA A 45 -1.28 9.35 3.75
CA ALA A 45 -2.03 10.58 4.05
C ALA A 45 -1.56 11.78 3.24
N HIS A 46 -0.60 11.61 2.34
CA HIS A 46 -0.10 12.71 1.50
C HIS A 46 -1.22 13.23 0.59
N ALA A 47 -1.29 14.57 0.43
CA ALA A 47 -2.37 15.20 -0.33
C ALA A 47 -2.45 14.73 -1.79
N ASP A 48 -1.31 14.36 -2.39
CA ASP A 48 -1.24 13.93 -3.80
C ASP A 48 -1.37 12.40 -3.97
N ALA A 49 -1.55 11.65 -2.90
CA ALA A 49 -1.69 10.20 -2.97
C ALA A 49 -2.99 9.83 -3.69
N VAL A 50 -2.91 8.92 -4.66
CA VAL A 50 -4.08 8.45 -5.42
C VAL A 50 -4.38 6.97 -5.22
N ALA A 51 -3.40 6.16 -4.81
CA ALA A 51 -3.59 4.73 -4.58
C ALA A 51 -2.54 4.21 -3.60
N ILE A 52 -2.92 3.22 -2.81
CA ILE A 52 -1.98 2.49 -1.95
C ILE A 52 -1.40 1.33 -2.74
N VAL A 53 -0.07 1.17 -2.65
CA VAL A 53 0.65 0.17 -3.42
C VAL A 53 1.27 -0.93 -2.56
N GLY A 54 1.28 -0.78 -1.26
CA GLY A 54 1.81 -1.80 -0.34
C GLY A 54 2.40 -1.19 0.93
N LEU A 55 3.25 -1.97 1.59
CA LEU A 55 3.99 -1.54 2.78
C LEU A 55 5.48 -1.42 2.43
N ALA A 56 6.15 -0.44 3.00
CA ALA A 56 7.59 -0.28 2.78
C ALA A 56 8.36 -1.49 3.31
N GLU A 57 9.18 -2.11 2.48
CA GLU A 57 9.99 -3.26 2.90
C GLU A 57 11.10 -2.82 3.87
N PHE A 58 11.71 -1.67 3.59
CA PHE A 58 12.81 -1.12 4.38
C PHE A 58 12.59 0.36 4.65
N HIS A 59 13.31 0.88 5.64
CA HIS A 59 13.39 2.30 5.89
C HIS A 59 14.09 3.00 4.72
N ILE A 60 13.45 4.00 4.15
CA ILE A 60 13.99 4.81 3.04
C ILE A 60 13.85 6.28 3.40
N ASP A 61 14.97 7.01 3.37
CA ASP A 61 14.98 8.42 3.73
C ASP A 61 15.44 9.27 2.55
N ASN A 62 14.48 9.90 1.86
CA ASN A 62 14.72 10.79 0.72
C ASN A 62 14.44 12.25 1.08
N ARG A 63 14.52 12.61 2.37
CA ARG A 63 14.19 13.97 2.81
C ARG A 63 15.12 15.02 2.22
N ASP A 64 16.36 14.67 1.93
CA ASP A 64 17.36 15.58 1.39
C ASP A 64 17.60 15.36 -0.11
N GLY A 65 16.86 14.46 -0.75
CA GLY A 65 17.03 14.11 -2.16
C GLY A 65 15.96 14.70 -3.06
N ALA A 66 16.16 14.54 -4.36
CA ALA A 66 15.20 14.90 -5.40
C ALA A 66 14.27 13.72 -5.70
N ASP A 67 13.21 13.97 -6.47
CA ASP A 67 12.29 12.93 -6.91
C ASP A 67 13.05 11.79 -7.59
N GLY A 68 12.88 10.57 -7.08
CA GLY A 68 13.47 9.38 -7.67
C GLY A 68 14.93 9.13 -7.35
N ASP A 69 15.58 9.93 -6.51
CA ASP A 69 16.96 9.66 -6.07
C ASP A 69 17.06 8.31 -5.34
N LEU A 70 16.01 7.96 -4.61
CA LEU A 70 15.86 6.67 -3.96
C LEU A 70 14.56 6.01 -4.40
N SER A 71 14.51 4.68 -4.29
CA SER A 71 13.31 3.90 -4.56
C SER A 71 12.90 3.14 -3.31
N VAL A 72 11.60 2.94 -3.13
CA VAL A 72 11.04 2.09 -2.08
C VAL A 72 10.43 0.84 -2.72
N THR A 73 10.67 -0.31 -2.10
CA THR A 73 9.97 -1.55 -2.47
C THR A 73 8.73 -1.66 -1.61
N ALA A 74 7.57 -1.73 -2.26
CA ALA A 74 6.28 -1.92 -1.61
C ALA A 74 5.90 -3.40 -1.62
N ILE A 75 5.55 -3.94 -0.45
CA ILE A 75 5.18 -5.34 -0.28
C ILE A 75 3.66 -5.44 -0.20
N ARG A 76 3.10 -6.38 -0.98
CA ARG A 76 1.66 -6.62 -1.07
C ARG A 76 1.36 -8.07 -0.70
N ASP A 77 1.43 -8.39 0.58
CA ASP A 77 1.09 -9.72 1.10
C ASP A 77 0.09 -9.59 2.25
N THR A 78 -0.20 -10.68 2.94
CA THR A 78 -1.10 -10.66 4.09
C THR A 78 -0.32 -10.33 5.34
N ARG A 79 -0.71 -9.25 6.02
CA ARG A 79 -0.02 -8.71 7.20
C ARG A 79 -0.96 -8.55 8.38
N GLY A 80 -0.43 -8.80 9.59
CA GLY A 80 -1.16 -8.63 10.83
C GLY A 80 -0.95 -7.23 11.38
N PHE A 81 -2.02 -6.43 11.40
CA PHE A 81 -2.02 -5.06 11.93
C PHE A 81 -2.58 -5.03 13.35
N GLU A 82 -2.10 -4.09 14.15
CA GLU A 82 -2.69 -3.77 15.44
C GLU A 82 -3.93 -2.89 15.24
N PHE A 83 -4.99 -3.53 14.78
CA PHE A 83 -6.26 -2.87 14.45
C PHE A 83 -7.38 -3.79 14.89
N GLU A 84 -8.33 -3.26 15.66
CA GLU A 84 -9.45 -4.06 16.14
C GLU A 84 -10.55 -4.16 15.07
N ALA A 85 -10.91 -5.40 14.73
CA ALA A 85 -12.02 -5.71 13.87
C ALA A 85 -12.79 -6.90 14.48
N ALA A 86 -14.06 -7.03 14.10
CA ALA A 86 -14.90 -8.15 14.50
C ALA A 86 -14.90 -9.23 13.41
N PHE A 87 -15.30 -10.46 13.77
CA PHE A 87 -15.44 -11.53 12.77
C PHE A 87 -16.39 -11.15 11.63
N ALA A 88 -17.40 -10.34 11.92
CA ALA A 88 -18.31 -9.84 10.89
C ALA A 88 -17.65 -8.91 9.88
N ASP A 89 -16.45 -8.40 10.16
CA ASP A 89 -15.71 -7.50 9.28
C ASP A 89 -14.82 -8.25 8.29
N ILE A 90 -14.69 -9.58 8.42
CA ILE A 90 -13.90 -10.37 7.46
C ILE A 90 -14.47 -10.19 6.07
N GLY A 91 -13.58 -9.88 5.11
CA GLY A 91 -13.95 -9.59 3.73
C GLY A 91 -14.24 -8.13 3.46
N LYS A 92 -14.34 -7.29 4.48
CA LYS A 92 -14.55 -5.85 4.28
C LYS A 92 -13.25 -5.14 3.91
N PRO A 93 -13.33 -4.05 3.13
CA PRO A 93 -12.18 -3.22 2.84
C PRO A 93 -11.73 -2.43 4.06
N VAL A 94 -10.43 -2.18 4.16
CA VAL A 94 -9.84 -1.28 5.13
C VAL A 94 -9.12 -0.15 4.43
N TYR A 95 -9.09 1.00 5.08
CA TYR A 95 -8.57 2.25 4.53
C TYR A 95 -7.47 2.79 5.43
N ALA A 96 -6.60 3.63 4.88
CA ALA A 96 -5.53 4.26 5.63
C ALA A 96 -5.98 5.62 6.14
N THR A 97 -5.84 5.85 7.44
CA THR A 97 -5.96 7.19 8.04
C THR A 97 -4.64 7.95 7.86
N ASP A 98 -3.54 7.25 8.04
CA ASP A 98 -2.18 7.74 7.79
C ASP A 98 -1.29 6.56 7.36
N ASP A 99 0.03 6.71 7.41
CA ASP A 99 0.96 5.67 6.97
C ASP A 99 1.10 4.49 7.96
N ALA A 100 0.39 4.52 9.08
CA ALA A 100 0.48 3.49 10.11
C ALA A 100 -0.89 3.06 10.68
N THR A 101 -1.96 3.77 10.37
CA THR A 101 -3.27 3.59 11.02
C THR A 101 -4.34 3.22 10.01
N LEU A 102 -5.11 2.17 10.34
CA LEU A 102 -6.21 1.66 9.52
C LEU A 102 -7.57 2.05 10.08
N THR A 103 -8.57 2.06 9.22
CA THR A 103 -9.97 2.28 9.58
C THR A 103 -10.90 1.53 8.62
N LEU A 104 -12.08 1.17 9.11
CA LEU A 104 -13.16 0.66 8.25
C LEU A 104 -13.95 1.78 7.57
N ASP A 105 -13.74 3.03 8.01
CA ASP A 105 -14.48 4.20 7.53
C ASP A 105 -13.76 4.84 6.34
N ALA A 106 -14.39 4.80 5.16
CA ALA A 106 -13.87 5.39 3.93
C ALA A 106 -14.08 6.90 3.82
N THR A 107 -14.77 7.52 4.77
CA THR A 107 -15.14 8.95 4.71
C THR A 107 -13.90 9.84 4.57
N GLY A 108 -14.01 10.89 3.77
CA GLY A 108 -12.93 11.85 3.59
C GLY A 108 -11.92 11.47 2.52
N GLY A 109 -12.29 10.55 1.61
CA GLY A 109 -11.42 10.18 0.50
C GLY A 109 -10.24 9.30 0.90
N LYS A 110 -10.36 8.57 2.02
CA LYS A 110 -9.31 7.64 2.45
C LYS A 110 -9.06 6.56 1.41
N LEU A 111 -7.81 6.17 1.25
CA LEU A 111 -7.40 5.19 0.25
C LEU A 111 -7.49 3.78 0.82
N LYS A 112 -7.93 2.85 -0.02
CA LYS A 112 -8.05 1.43 0.34
C LYS A 112 -6.67 0.80 0.47
N VAL A 113 -6.42 0.13 1.61
CA VAL A 113 -5.20 -0.65 1.84
C VAL A 113 -5.36 -2.08 1.34
N GLY A 114 -6.49 -2.69 1.62
CA GLY A 114 -6.76 -4.08 1.28
C GLY A 114 -8.07 -4.54 1.88
N THR A 115 -8.20 -5.86 2.04
CA THR A 115 -9.39 -6.48 2.65
C THR A 115 -8.98 -7.33 3.85
N ILE A 116 -9.87 -7.41 4.84
CA ILE A 116 -9.64 -8.22 6.03
C ILE A 116 -9.74 -9.70 5.64
N ALA A 117 -8.62 -10.41 5.80
CA ALA A 117 -8.54 -11.84 5.51
C ALA A 117 -8.95 -12.70 6.71
N GLY A 118 -8.69 -12.24 7.93
CA GLY A 118 -8.99 -12.99 9.12
C GLY A 118 -8.54 -12.29 10.39
N LEU A 119 -8.85 -12.92 11.52
CA LEU A 119 -8.43 -12.46 12.85
C LEU A 119 -7.67 -13.61 13.52
N GLY A 120 -6.61 -13.28 14.23
CA GLY A 120 -5.84 -14.26 14.97
C GLY A 120 -4.58 -13.65 15.58
N ASP A 121 -4.07 -14.29 16.62
CA ASP A 121 -2.85 -13.87 17.31
C ASP A 121 -2.91 -12.42 17.83
N GLY A 122 -4.11 -11.96 18.21
CA GLY A 122 -4.33 -10.60 18.68
C GLY A 122 -4.22 -9.52 17.60
N ARG A 123 -4.31 -9.91 16.33
CA ARG A 123 -4.16 -9.01 15.18
C ARG A 123 -5.29 -9.18 14.18
N THR A 124 -5.48 -8.16 13.36
CA THR A 124 -6.31 -8.23 12.18
C THR A 124 -5.41 -8.43 10.96
N TRP A 125 -5.63 -9.53 10.25
CA TRP A 125 -4.83 -9.89 9.08
C TRP A 125 -5.47 -9.32 7.83
N VAL A 126 -4.71 -8.50 7.12
CA VAL A 126 -5.18 -7.77 5.94
C VAL A 126 -4.42 -8.26 4.73
N SER A 127 -5.17 -8.63 3.68
CA SER A 127 -4.60 -8.89 2.36
C SER A 127 -4.34 -7.54 1.70
N VAL A 128 -3.10 -7.07 1.82
CA VAL A 128 -2.70 -5.75 1.30
C VAL A 128 -2.72 -5.76 -0.23
N GLY A 129 -3.40 -4.79 -0.81
CA GLY A 129 -3.53 -4.67 -2.25
C GLY A 129 -4.71 -5.44 -2.85
N ALA A 130 -5.48 -6.12 -2.03
CA ALA A 130 -6.64 -6.88 -2.50
C ALA A 130 -7.96 -6.13 -2.39
#